data_f40583fbbf2550c51b651936c50ec198
#
_entry.id   f40583fbbf2550c51b651936c50ec198
#
_cell.length_a   1.000
_cell.length_b   1.000
_cell.length_c   1.000
_cell.angle_alpha   90.00
_cell.angle_beta   90.00
_cell.angle_gamma   90.00
#
_symmetry.space_group_name_H-M   'P 1'
#
loop_
_entity.id
_entity.type
_entity.pdbx_description
1 polymer ?
#
loop_
_entity_poly.entity_id
_entity_poly.type
_entity_poly.pdbx_seq_one_letter_code
_entity_poly.pdbx_strand_id
1 'polypeptide(L)'
;MANNNVQAQETESLNIREAFFLKYKKAIIIAVVAIIVIIAGVFGYVSQISGPREDKASTMLAKGQTYFANQMYEQALKGDGAGYVGFTKIADEYSSTDAGNLANLYAGLCYANLGKWAEAQKSLESFSSEDDQMISPAAESALGDAYAHLNQLDKAVDAFKKAASMADSKADEGTNNSLSPTFIIKAGEILESQGKKDEALNLYQDAKKKYVNAMLVQSGEIDKYIERASN
;
A
#
# COMPACT_ATOMS: atom_id res chain seq x y z
N MET A 1 38.00 -39.36 30.99
CA MET A 1 38.77 -38.69 29.91
C MET A 1 37.94 -37.72 29.07
N ALA A 2 36.62 -37.89 28.90
CA ALA A 2 35.80 -36.97 28.09
C ALA A 2 35.59 -35.55 28.68
N ASN A 3 35.58 -35.43 30.02
CA ASN A 3 35.28 -34.13 30.68
C ASN A 3 36.43 -33.11 30.58
N ASN A 4 37.68 -33.58 30.47
CA ASN A 4 38.85 -32.70 30.36
C ASN A 4 39.00 -32.08 28.96
N ASN A 5 38.49 -32.74 27.90
CA ASN A 5 38.54 -32.21 26.56
C ASN A 5 37.50 -31.10 26.31
N VAL A 6 36.34 -31.17 26.94
CA VAL A 6 35.30 -30.12 26.85
C VAL A 6 35.76 -28.83 27.55
N GLN A 7 36.34 -28.94 28.75
CA GLN A 7 36.86 -27.77 29.49
C GLN A 7 38.05 -27.12 28.75
N ALA A 8 38.93 -27.90 28.13
CA ALA A 8 40.03 -27.36 27.33
C ALA A 8 39.55 -26.59 26.09
N GLN A 9 38.52 -27.11 25.37
CA GLN A 9 37.94 -26.45 24.21
C GLN A 9 37.18 -25.14 24.60
N GLU A 10 36.47 -25.13 25.74
CA GLU A 10 35.82 -23.93 26.24
C GLU A 10 36.83 -22.84 26.65
N THR A 11 37.90 -23.20 27.30
CA THR A 11 38.97 -22.26 27.71
C THR A 11 39.73 -21.72 26.49
N GLU A 12 39.97 -22.52 25.46
CA GLU A 12 40.64 -22.09 24.23
C GLU A 12 39.74 -21.14 23.41
N SER A 13 38.45 -21.39 23.33
CA SER A 13 37.48 -20.53 22.68
C SER A 13 37.29 -19.20 23.38
N LEU A 14 37.36 -19.16 24.71
CA LEU A 14 37.33 -17.94 25.53
C LEU A 14 38.58 -17.07 25.27
N ASN A 15 39.77 -17.70 25.26
CA ASN A 15 41.03 -17.01 24.99
C ASN A 15 41.09 -16.38 23.59
N ILE A 16 40.51 -17.03 22.56
CA ILE A 16 40.43 -16.49 21.19
C ILE A 16 39.49 -15.29 21.14
N ARG A 17 38.34 -15.34 21.82
CA ARG A 17 37.40 -14.23 21.90
C ARG A 17 37.98 -13.03 22.63
N GLU A 18 38.64 -13.26 23.77
CA GLU A 18 39.32 -12.19 24.50
C GLU A 18 40.44 -11.54 23.69
N ALA A 19 41.26 -12.33 23.01
CA ALA A 19 42.31 -11.83 22.11
C ALA A 19 41.77 -11.01 20.99
N PHE A 20 40.62 -11.42 20.40
CA PHE A 20 39.90 -10.65 19.36
C PHE A 20 39.42 -9.31 19.89
N PHE A 21 38.75 -9.30 21.07
CA PHE A 21 38.27 -8.07 21.70
C PHE A 21 39.43 -7.12 22.06
N LEU A 22 40.51 -7.62 22.59
CA LEU A 22 41.68 -6.79 22.91
C LEU A 22 42.32 -6.20 21.66
N LYS A 23 42.44 -6.98 20.60
CA LYS A 23 43.02 -6.53 19.30
C LYS A 23 42.18 -5.44 18.63
N TYR A 24 40.86 -5.57 18.67
CA TYR A 24 39.94 -4.66 17.97
C TYR A 24 39.20 -3.67 18.89
N LYS A 25 39.58 -3.59 20.18
CA LYS A 25 38.93 -2.77 21.21
C LYS A 25 38.65 -1.33 20.71
N LYS A 26 39.61 -0.66 20.10
CA LYS A 26 39.45 0.71 19.62
C LYS A 26 38.43 0.77 18.48
N ALA A 27 38.49 -0.16 17.51
CA ALA A 27 37.56 -0.19 16.39
C ALA A 27 36.12 -0.51 16.86
N ILE A 28 35.96 -1.43 17.81
CA ILE A 28 34.66 -1.78 18.40
C ILE A 28 34.07 -0.55 19.13
N ILE A 29 34.87 0.15 19.94
CA ILE A 29 34.41 1.35 20.64
C ILE A 29 33.98 2.43 19.64
N ILE A 30 34.75 2.66 18.58
CA ILE A 30 34.42 3.65 17.54
C ILE A 30 33.10 3.23 16.86
N ALA A 31 32.93 1.97 16.50
CA ALA A 31 31.70 1.46 15.88
C ALA A 31 30.49 1.63 16.80
N VAL A 32 30.61 1.31 18.07
CA VAL A 32 29.52 1.48 19.06
C VAL A 32 29.16 2.96 19.23
N VAL A 33 30.15 3.84 19.34
CA VAL A 33 29.91 5.29 19.43
C VAL A 33 29.23 5.81 18.17
N ALA A 34 29.67 5.37 16.98
CA ALA A 34 29.03 5.76 15.73
C ALA A 34 27.55 5.32 15.68
N ILE A 35 27.25 4.10 16.10
CA ILE A 35 25.86 3.59 16.19
C ILE A 35 25.03 4.44 17.16
N ILE A 36 25.56 4.77 18.33
CA ILE A 36 24.86 5.62 19.32
C ILE A 36 24.57 7.00 18.74
N VAL A 37 25.53 7.62 18.03
CA VAL A 37 25.33 8.93 17.37
C VAL A 37 24.25 8.85 16.30
N ILE A 38 24.23 7.79 15.49
CA ILE A 38 23.20 7.58 14.47
C ILE A 38 21.82 7.44 15.13
N ILE A 39 21.71 6.59 16.18
CA ILE A 39 20.45 6.39 16.90
C ILE A 39 19.96 7.71 17.52
N ALA A 40 20.85 8.47 18.16
CA ALA A 40 20.51 9.77 18.76
C ALA A 40 20.08 10.80 17.68
N GLY A 41 20.76 10.80 16.53
CA GLY A 41 20.40 11.64 15.37
C GLY A 41 19.03 11.30 14.80
N VAL A 42 18.75 10.01 14.59
CA VAL A 42 17.44 9.53 14.11
C VAL A 42 16.34 9.86 15.14
N PHE A 43 16.59 9.62 16.43
CA PHE A 43 15.62 9.94 17.47
C PHE A 43 15.32 11.43 17.55
N GLY A 44 16.37 12.28 17.49
CA GLY A 44 16.22 13.73 17.45
C GLY A 44 15.42 14.19 16.24
N TYR A 45 15.71 13.66 15.05
CA TYR A 45 14.98 13.97 13.82
C TYR A 45 13.49 13.58 13.93
N VAL A 46 13.21 12.34 14.37
CA VAL A 46 11.83 11.85 14.50
C VAL A 46 11.05 12.67 15.52
N SER A 47 11.61 12.95 16.70
CA SER A 47 10.90 13.65 17.77
C SER A 47 10.71 15.14 17.54
N GLN A 48 11.64 15.81 16.85
CA GLN A 48 11.62 17.27 16.72
C GLN A 48 11.14 17.76 15.35
N ILE A 49 11.19 16.92 14.32
CA ILE A 49 10.89 17.33 12.94
C ILE A 49 9.77 16.46 12.35
N SER A 50 9.97 15.15 12.26
CA SER A 50 9.06 14.25 11.57
C SER A 50 7.74 14.11 12.32
N GLY A 51 7.77 13.86 13.64
CA GLY A 51 6.57 13.70 14.47
C GLY A 51 5.65 14.92 14.44
N PRO A 52 6.11 16.14 14.77
CA PRO A 52 5.27 17.32 14.72
C PRO A 52 4.72 17.65 13.32
N ARG A 53 5.46 17.29 12.25
CA ARG A 53 4.96 17.42 10.86
C ARG A 53 3.84 16.45 10.58
N GLU A 54 3.98 15.18 11.00
CA GLU A 54 2.96 14.15 10.86
C GLU A 54 1.68 14.54 11.63
N ASP A 55 1.79 14.95 12.91
CA ASP A 55 0.66 15.36 13.74
C ASP A 55 -0.14 16.50 13.08
N LYS A 56 0.57 17.48 12.52
CA LYS A 56 -0.07 18.60 11.84
C LYS A 56 -0.75 18.16 10.54
N ALA A 57 -0.07 17.32 9.74
CA ALA A 57 -0.63 16.80 8.49
C ALA A 57 -1.85 15.90 8.75
N SER A 58 -1.80 15.01 9.75
CA SER A 58 -2.89 14.14 10.15
C SER A 58 -4.12 14.92 10.61
N THR A 59 -3.91 15.99 11.38
CA THR A 59 -5.02 16.87 11.81
C THR A 59 -5.72 17.53 10.62
N MET A 60 -4.96 17.99 9.63
CA MET A 60 -5.51 18.57 8.41
C MET A 60 -6.16 17.50 7.53
N LEU A 61 -5.55 16.32 7.41
CA LEU A 61 -6.09 15.18 6.66
C LEU A 61 -7.48 14.80 7.20
N ALA A 62 -7.64 14.67 8.53
CA ALA A 62 -8.91 14.34 9.16
C ALA A 62 -10.03 15.36 8.82
N LYS A 63 -9.71 16.66 8.75
CA LYS A 63 -10.66 17.68 8.31
C LYS A 63 -11.05 17.49 6.84
N GLY A 64 -10.10 17.16 5.99
CA GLY A 64 -10.34 16.84 4.58
C GLY A 64 -11.21 15.59 4.38
N GLN A 65 -10.99 14.56 5.17
CA GLN A 65 -11.81 13.34 5.18
C GLN A 65 -13.27 13.64 5.52
N THR A 66 -13.52 14.62 6.41
CA THR A 66 -14.89 15.09 6.72
C THR A 66 -15.55 15.74 5.48
N TYR A 67 -14.83 16.58 4.74
CA TYR A 67 -15.35 17.12 3.48
C TYR A 67 -15.58 16.03 2.44
N PHE A 68 -14.66 15.07 2.32
CA PHE A 68 -14.80 13.92 1.41
C PHE A 68 -16.05 13.09 1.73
N ALA A 69 -16.25 12.73 2.99
CA ALA A 69 -17.40 11.96 3.45
C ALA A 69 -18.75 12.68 3.18
N ASN A 70 -18.75 14.00 3.20
CA ASN A 70 -19.91 14.82 2.84
C ASN A 70 -20.01 15.13 1.33
N GLN A 71 -19.20 14.46 0.49
CA GLN A 71 -19.16 14.66 -0.96
C GLN A 71 -18.79 16.09 -1.40
N MET A 72 -18.18 16.85 -0.53
CA MET A 72 -17.70 18.21 -0.79
C MET A 72 -16.29 18.16 -1.42
N TYR A 73 -16.18 17.50 -2.60
CA TYR A 73 -14.91 17.14 -3.22
C TYR A 73 -14.04 18.34 -3.61
N GLU A 74 -14.64 19.43 -4.07
CA GLU A 74 -13.87 20.65 -4.40
C GLU A 74 -13.24 21.28 -3.14
N GLN A 75 -13.99 21.35 -2.02
CA GLN A 75 -13.47 21.84 -0.74
C GLN A 75 -12.43 20.87 -0.17
N ALA A 76 -12.67 19.57 -0.28
CA ALA A 76 -11.71 18.54 0.12
C ALA A 76 -10.38 18.70 -0.62
N LEU A 77 -10.41 19.00 -1.92
CA LEU A 77 -9.21 19.18 -2.76
C LEU A 77 -8.48 20.49 -2.48
N LYS A 78 -9.20 21.62 -2.43
CA LYS A 78 -8.62 22.97 -2.52
C LYS A 78 -8.63 23.75 -1.21
N GLY A 79 -9.34 23.23 -0.19
CA GLY A 79 -9.54 23.92 1.07
C GLY A 79 -10.85 24.68 1.15
N ASP A 80 -11.12 25.22 2.35
CA ASP A 80 -12.39 25.91 2.70
C ASP A 80 -12.27 27.43 2.83
N GLY A 81 -11.07 27.97 2.67
CA GLY A 81 -10.78 29.38 2.92
C GLY A 81 -10.82 29.80 4.40
N ALA A 82 -11.13 28.87 5.32
CA ALA A 82 -11.30 29.10 6.76
C ALA A 82 -10.32 28.27 7.60
N GLY A 83 -9.15 27.93 7.02
CA GLY A 83 -8.03 27.25 7.71
C GLY A 83 -7.81 25.80 7.33
N TYR A 84 -8.63 25.18 6.49
CA TYR A 84 -8.33 23.93 5.83
C TYR A 84 -7.73 24.20 4.45
N VAL A 85 -6.58 23.58 4.17
CA VAL A 85 -5.76 23.92 2.98
C VAL A 85 -6.04 23.04 1.75
N GLY A 86 -6.75 21.92 1.91
CA GLY A 86 -7.06 20.96 0.85
C GLY A 86 -6.05 19.82 0.73
N PHE A 87 -6.52 18.66 0.24
CA PHE A 87 -5.68 17.46 0.10
C PHE A 87 -4.49 17.68 -0.83
N THR A 88 -4.66 18.43 -1.92
CA THR A 88 -3.55 18.71 -2.86
C THR A 88 -2.40 19.42 -2.17
N LYS A 89 -2.71 20.39 -1.31
CA LYS A 89 -1.67 21.13 -0.57
C LYS A 89 -1.07 20.30 0.56
N ILE A 90 -1.86 19.44 1.23
CA ILE A 90 -1.35 18.52 2.24
C ILE A 90 -0.36 17.54 1.60
N ALA A 91 -0.71 16.94 0.45
CA ALA A 91 0.16 16.03 -0.28
C ALA A 91 1.50 16.69 -0.68
N ASP A 92 1.46 17.94 -1.08
CA ASP A 92 2.63 18.72 -1.51
C ASP A 92 3.54 19.10 -0.32
N GLU A 93 2.96 19.77 0.69
CA GLU A 93 3.72 20.31 1.81
C GLU A 93 4.21 19.25 2.80
N TYR A 94 3.50 18.12 2.89
CA TYR A 94 3.76 17.02 3.83
C TYR A 94 4.06 15.69 3.13
N SER A 95 4.63 15.73 1.93
CA SER A 95 4.92 14.55 1.09
C SER A 95 5.79 13.47 1.77
N SER A 96 6.55 13.83 2.81
CA SER A 96 7.39 12.91 3.58
C SER A 96 6.69 12.31 4.80
N THR A 97 5.38 12.49 4.95
CA THR A 97 4.55 12.00 6.05
C THR A 97 3.51 11.00 5.55
N ASP A 98 3.04 10.12 6.43
CA ASP A 98 1.99 9.15 6.10
C ASP A 98 0.68 9.87 5.75
N ALA A 99 0.36 10.94 6.47
CA ALA A 99 -0.80 11.78 6.17
C ALA A 99 -0.70 12.47 4.80
N GLY A 100 0.50 12.90 4.39
CA GLY A 100 0.76 13.44 3.05
C GLY A 100 0.59 12.39 1.96
N ASN A 101 1.06 11.16 2.22
CA ASN A 101 0.83 10.03 1.35
C ASN A 101 -0.66 9.71 1.19
N LEU A 102 -1.41 9.62 2.29
CA LEU A 102 -2.87 9.44 2.26
C LEU A 102 -3.60 10.60 1.58
N ALA A 103 -3.08 11.83 1.68
CA ALA A 103 -3.67 12.97 0.98
C ALA A 103 -3.61 12.82 -0.55
N ASN A 104 -2.58 12.16 -1.11
CA ASN A 104 -2.55 11.80 -2.53
C ASN A 104 -3.70 10.86 -2.90
N LEU A 105 -3.95 9.83 -2.10
CA LEU A 105 -5.08 8.91 -2.31
C LEU A 105 -6.42 9.66 -2.29
N TYR A 106 -6.69 10.45 -1.25
CA TYR A 106 -7.94 11.20 -1.14
C TYR A 106 -8.09 12.25 -2.24
N ALA A 107 -7.00 12.90 -2.66
CA ALA A 107 -7.03 13.81 -3.80
C ALA A 107 -7.42 13.08 -5.09
N GLY A 108 -6.82 11.90 -5.33
CA GLY A 108 -7.16 11.06 -6.48
C GLY A 108 -8.63 10.64 -6.48
N LEU A 109 -9.14 10.20 -5.34
CA LEU A 109 -10.56 9.83 -5.19
C LEU A 109 -11.50 11.03 -5.39
N CYS A 110 -11.13 12.21 -4.89
CA CYS A 110 -11.90 13.45 -5.14
C CYS A 110 -11.93 13.79 -6.61
N TYR A 111 -10.77 13.75 -7.29
CA TYR A 111 -10.70 14.01 -8.72
C TYR A 111 -11.52 13.00 -9.54
N ALA A 112 -11.47 11.72 -9.20
CA ALA A 112 -12.28 10.68 -9.83
C ALA A 112 -13.79 10.97 -9.68
N ASN A 113 -14.25 11.33 -8.47
CA ASN A 113 -15.65 11.70 -8.23
C ASN A 113 -16.09 12.98 -8.97
N LEU A 114 -15.15 13.85 -9.31
CA LEU A 114 -15.39 15.05 -10.12
C LEU A 114 -15.25 14.79 -11.63
N GLY A 115 -14.98 13.55 -12.06
CA GLY A 115 -14.75 13.18 -13.46
C GLY A 115 -13.41 13.67 -14.03
N LYS A 116 -12.50 14.15 -13.20
CA LYS A 116 -11.18 14.65 -13.59
C LYS A 116 -10.16 13.51 -13.57
N TRP A 117 -10.30 12.60 -14.53
CA TRP A 117 -9.59 11.33 -14.55
C TRP A 117 -8.07 11.44 -14.71
N ALA A 118 -7.59 12.44 -15.48
CA ALA A 118 -6.14 12.64 -15.63
C ALA A 118 -5.48 13.12 -14.33
N GLU A 119 -6.14 14.02 -13.60
CA GLU A 119 -5.69 14.47 -12.28
C GLU A 119 -5.84 13.35 -11.23
N ALA A 120 -6.89 12.53 -11.33
CA ALA A 120 -7.08 11.35 -10.49
C ALA A 120 -5.93 10.38 -10.67
N GLN A 121 -5.59 10.01 -11.92
CA GLN A 121 -4.45 9.15 -12.24
C GLN A 121 -3.17 9.70 -11.60
N LYS A 122 -2.85 10.97 -11.83
CA LYS A 122 -1.63 11.58 -11.31
C LYS A 122 -1.53 11.51 -9.77
N SER A 123 -2.63 11.80 -9.08
CA SER A 123 -2.64 11.76 -7.61
C SER A 123 -2.54 10.33 -7.09
N LEU A 124 -3.24 9.37 -7.71
CA LEU A 124 -3.18 7.95 -7.33
C LEU A 124 -1.81 7.33 -7.61
N GLU A 125 -1.15 7.70 -8.71
CA GLU A 125 0.23 7.29 -9.00
C GLU A 125 1.25 7.86 -7.99
N SER A 126 0.93 8.98 -7.35
CA SER A 126 1.76 9.58 -6.30
C SER A 126 1.55 8.95 -4.93
N PHE A 127 0.53 8.12 -4.75
CA PHE A 127 0.32 7.37 -3.53
C PHE A 127 1.29 6.19 -3.45
N SER A 128 2.07 6.13 -2.39
CA SER A 128 2.95 5.00 -2.09
C SER A 128 2.19 3.93 -1.32
N SER A 129 2.15 2.72 -1.87
CA SER A 129 1.49 1.57 -1.22
C SER A 129 2.20 1.20 0.08
N GLU A 130 1.41 0.92 1.10
CA GLU A 130 1.84 0.45 2.42
C GLU A 130 1.62 -1.06 2.56
N ASP A 131 2.10 -1.62 3.68
CA ASP A 131 1.98 -3.05 3.97
C ASP A 131 0.62 -3.36 4.63
N ASP A 132 -0.47 -3.17 3.87
CA ASP A 132 -1.85 -3.35 4.33
C ASP A 132 -2.69 -4.16 3.33
N GLN A 133 -3.80 -4.74 3.81
CA GLN A 133 -4.68 -5.58 2.99
C GLN A 133 -5.93 -4.87 2.45
N MET A 134 -6.09 -3.56 2.67
CA MET A 134 -7.32 -2.84 2.32
C MET A 134 -7.07 -1.54 1.57
N ILE A 135 -6.28 -0.62 2.13
CA ILE A 135 -6.11 0.75 1.60
C ILE A 135 -5.28 0.72 0.32
N SER A 136 -4.11 0.09 0.37
CA SER A 136 -3.20 0.02 -0.79
C SER A 136 -3.80 -0.77 -1.96
N PRO A 137 -4.45 -1.94 -1.75
CA PRO A 137 -5.19 -2.61 -2.82
C PRO A 137 -6.34 -1.76 -3.39
N ALA A 138 -7.09 -1.05 -2.53
CA ALA A 138 -8.19 -0.19 -2.99
C ALA A 138 -7.67 1.02 -3.77
N ALA A 139 -6.53 1.60 -3.38
CA ALA A 139 -5.87 2.68 -4.12
C ALA A 139 -5.41 2.22 -5.51
N GLU A 140 -4.82 1.02 -5.60
CA GLU A 140 -4.43 0.43 -6.88
C GLU A 140 -5.66 0.15 -7.77
N SER A 141 -6.78 -0.32 -7.19
CA SER A 141 -8.03 -0.49 -7.93
C SER A 141 -8.59 0.85 -8.41
N ALA A 142 -8.52 1.91 -7.60
CA ALA A 142 -8.94 3.26 -8.02
C ALA A 142 -8.08 3.81 -9.16
N LEU A 143 -6.78 3.48 -9.17
CA LEU A 143 -5.89 3.78 -10.30
C LEU A 143 -6.31 3.00 -11.55
N GLY A 144 -6.71 1.73 -11.40
CA GLY A 144 -7.31 0.93 -12.48
C GLY A 144 -8.56 1.59 -13.07
N ASP A 145 -9.46 2.11 -12.22
CA ASP A 145 -10.63 2.87 -12.67
C ASP A 145 -10.23 4.12 -13.46
N ALA A 146 -9.23 4.88 -12.99
CA ALA A 146 -8.73 6.05 -13.70
C ALA A 146 -8.13 5.69 -15.07
N TYR A 147 -7.34 4.61 -15.16
CA TYR A 147 -6.83 4.11 -16.43
C TYR A 147 -7.96 3.70 -17.41
N ALA A 148 -8.99 3.03 -16.91
CA ALA A 148 -10.13 2.62 -17.71
C ALA A 148 -10.85 3.83 -18.33
N HIS A 149 -11.15 4.84 -17.52
CA HIS A 149 -11.78 6.07 -17.97
C HIS A 149 -10.93 6.89 -18.95
N LEU A 150 -9.61 6.75 -18.90
CA LEU A 150 -8.66 7.35 -19.83
C LEU A 150 -8.39 6.47 -21.06
N ASN A 151 -9.17 5.40 -21.24
CA ASN A 151 -9.02 4.41 -22.32
C ASN A 151 -7.63 3.73 -22.35
N GLN A 152 -6.94 3.66 -21.20
CA GLN A 152 -5.68 2.92 -21.00
C GLN A 152 -5.99 1.50 -20.54
N LEU A 153 -6.73 0.75 -21.35
CA LEU A 153 -7.42 -0.49 -20.94
C LEU A 153 -6.49 -1.60 -20.46
N ASP A 154 -5.32 -1.77 -21.10
CA ASP A 154 -4.36 -2.79 -20.66
C ASP A 154 -3.78 -2.46 -19.27
N LYS A 155 -3.48 -1.17 -19.02
CA LYS A 155 -3.05 -0.73 -17.68
C LYS A 155 -4.15 -0.90 -16.63
N ALA A 156 -5.41 -0.70 -17.01
CA ALA A 156 -6.54 -0.92 -16.10
C ALA A 156 -6.62 -2.40 -15.67
N VAL A 157 -6.50 -3.32 -16.63
CA VAL A 157 -6.48 -4.77 -16.35
C VAL A 157 -5.34 -5.13 -15.40
N ASP A 158 -4.13 -4.62 -15.67
CA ASP A 158 -2.95 -4.88 -14.84
C ASP A 158 -3.11 -4.32 -13.44
N ALA A 159 -3.65 -3.10 -13.29
CA ALA A 159 -3.89 -2.47 -12.00
C ALA A 159 -4.92 -3.24 -11.17
N PHE A 160 -6.03 -3.69 -11.76
CA PHE A 160 -7.01 -4.51 -11.05
C PHE A 160 -6.46 -5.87 -10.63
N LYS A 161 -5.71 -6.56 -11.48
CA LYS A 161 -5.04 -7.82 -11.13
C LYS A 161 -4.02 -7.61 -10.02
N LYS A 162 -3.25 -6.52 -10.08
CA LYS A 162 -2.29 -6.14 -9.04
C LYS A 162 -3.00 -5.85 -7.72
N ALA A 163 -4.10 -5.10 -7.73
CA ALA A 163 -4.91 -4.84 -6.54
C ALA A 163 -5.38 -6.13 -5.87
N ALA A 164 -5.88 -7.10 -6.65
CA ALA A 164 -6.26 -8.41 -6.13
C ALA A 164 -5.08 -9.17 -5.51
N SER A 165 -3.93 -9.18 -6.18
CA SER A 165 -2.72 -9.81 -5.67
C SER A 165 -2.19 -9.16 -4.39
N MET A 166 -2.27 -7.84 -4.28
CA MET A 166 -1.88 -7.10 -3.07
C MET A 166 -2.78 -7.47 -1.89
N ALA A 167 -4.10 -7.48 -2.10
CA ALA A 167 -5.05 -7.85 -1.05
C ALA A 167 -4.86 -9.31 -0.60
N ASP A 168 -4.61 -10.22 -1.53
CA ASP A 168 -4.36 -11.63 -1.24
C ASP A 168 -3.06 -11.85 -0.47
N SER A 169 -2.00 -11.16 -0.84
CA SER A 169 -0.67 -11.33 -0.25
C SER A 169 -0.62 -10.99 1.25
N LYS A 170 -1.60 -10.25 1.74
CA LYS A 170 -1.73 -9.80 3.13
C LYS A 170 -2.84 -10.52 3.89
N ALA A 171 -3.63 -11.37 3.22
CA ALA A 171 -4.67 -12.16 3.87
C ALA A 171 -4.07 -13.40 4.54
N ASP A 172 -4.59 -13.76 5.72
CA ASP A 172 -4.07 -14.88 6.55
C ASP A 172 -4.01 -16.21 5.80
N GLU A 173 -4.97 -16.48 4.90
CA GLU A 173 -5.03 -17.70 4.09
C GLU A 173 -4.53 -17.47 2.64
N GLY A 174 -3.88 -16.36 2.35
CA GLY A 174 -3.42 -16.00 1.00
C GLY A 174 -4.56 -15.70 0.02
N THR A 175 -5.78 -15.47 0.54
CA THR A 175 -6.97 -15.12 -0.26
C THR A 175 -7.84 -14.09 0.46
N ASN A 176 -7.96 -12.90 -0.12
CA ASN A 176 -8.89 -11.89 0.38
C ASN A 176 -10.26 -12.04 -0.29
N ASN A 177 -11.14 -12.80 0.35
CA ASN A 177 -12.48 -13.10 -0.17
C ASN A 177 -13.41 -11.87 -0.24
N SER A 178 -13.04 -10.74 0.36
CA SER A 178 -13.84 -9.51 0.40
C SER A 178 -13.53 -8.57 -0.76
N LEU A 179 -12.25 -8.38 -1.08
CA LEU A 179 -11.80 -7.37 -2.05
C LEU A 179 -11.37 -7.97 -3.39
N SER A 180 -10.53 -9.02 -3.36
CA SER A 180 -9.89 -9.54 -4.56
C SER A 180 -10.88 -10.00 -5.64
N PRO A 181 -12.00 -10.67 -5.32
CA PRO A 181 -12.97 -11.06 -6.35
C PRO A 181 -13.54 -9.86 -7.11
N THR A 182 -13.83 -8.77 -6.43
CA THR A 182 -14.36 -7.54 -7.06
C THR A 182 -13.33 -6.93 -8.01
N PHE A 183 -12.07 -6.90 -7.63
CA PHE A 183 -11.01 -6.40 -8.50
C PHE A 183 -10.82 -7.28 -9.75
N ILE A 184 -10.89 -8.60 -9.56
CA ILE A 184 -10.81 -9.56 -10.68
C ILE A 184 -11.99 -9.40 -11.64
N ILE A 185 -13.21 -9.19 -11.12
CA ILE A 185 -14.37 -8.91 -11.99
C ILE A 185 -14.14 -7.65 -12.82
N LYS A 186 -13.69 -6.56 -12.22
CA LYS A 186 -13.36 -5.33 -12.97
C LYS A 186 -12.34 -5.58 -14.08
N ALA A 187 -11.27 -6.35 -13.80
CA ALA A 187 -10.29 -6.72 -14.82
C ALA A 187 -10.93 -7.50 -15.99
N GLY A 188 -11.80 -8.46 -15.67
CA GLY A 188 -12.52 -9.24 -16.67
C GLY A 188 -13.47 -8.41 -17.51
N GLU A 189 -14.22 -7.47 -16.92
CA GLU A 189 -15.10 -6.57 -17.65
C GLU A 189 -14.34 -5.67 -18.63
N ILE A 190 -13.14 -5.21 -18.27
CA ILE A 190 -12.26 -4.48 -19.20
C ILE A 190 -11.80 -5.40 -20.35
N LEU A 191 -11.41 -6.65 -20.06
CA LEU A 191 -11.05 -7.63 -21.08
C LEU A 191 -12.20 -7.89 -22.06
N GLU A 192 -13.42 -8.05 -21.54
CA GLU A 192 -14.61 -8.20 -22.38
C GLU A 192 -14.81 -6.96 -23.30
N SER A 193 -14.65 -5.76 -22.77
CA SER A 193 -14.75 -4.51 -23.56
C SER A 193 -13.71 -4.42 -24.67
N GLN A 194 -12.56 -5.09 -24.50
CA GLN A 194 -11.52 -5.23 -25.53
C GLN A 194 -11.80 -6.37 -26.53
N GLY A 195 -12.89 -7.13 -26.35
CA GLY A 195 -13.20 -8.33 -27.15
C GLY A 195 -12.37 -9.56 -26.76
N LYS A 196 -11.59 -9.50 -25.66
CA LYS A 196 -10.76 -10.60 -25.14
C LYS A 196 -11.58 -11.55 -24.26
N LYS A 197 -12.69 -12.08 -24.79
CA LYS A 197 -13.68 -12.90 -24.04
C LYS A 197 -13.08 -14.14 -23.43
N ASP A 198 -12.20 -14.85 -24.14
CA ASP A 198 -11.56 -16.07 -23.62
C ASP A 198 -10.69 -15.78 -22.39
N GLU A 199 -9.96 -14.63 -22.39
CA GLU A 199 -9.15 -14.22 -21.25
C GLU A 199 -10.04 -13.84 -20.06
N ALA A 200 -11.13 -13.12 -20.29
CA ALA A 200 -12.11 -12.77 -19.26
C ALA A 200 -12.75 -14.03 -18.65
N LEU A 201 -13.18 -14.98 -19.50
CA LEU A 201 -13.78 -16.25 -19.08
C LEU A 201 -12.83 -17.03 -18.15
N ASN A 202 -11.58 -17.20 -18.57
CA ASN A 202 -10.57 -17.87 -17.76
C ASN A 202 -10.38 -17.18 -16.41
N LEU A 203 -10.31 -15.83 -16.42
CA LEU A 203 -10.13 -15.03 -15.21
C LEU A 203 -11.28 -15.21 -14.22
N TYR A 204 -12.53 -15.21 -14.70
CA TYR A 204 -13.71 -15.45 -13.86
C TYR A 204 -13.78 -16.87 -13.31
N GLN A 205 -13.46 -17.88 -14.15
CA GLN A 205 -13.43 -19.29 -13.71
C GLN A 205 -12.37 -19.53 -12.64
N ASP A 206 -11.18 -18.92 -12.79
CA ASP A 206 -10.12 -19.04 -11.79
C ASP A 206 -10.48 -18.29 -10.50
N ALA A 207 -11.14 -17.13 -10.60
CA ALA A 207 -11.67 -16.44 -9.43
C ALA A 207 -12.72 -17.27 -8.68
N LYS A 208 -13.64 -17.91 -9.40
CA LYS A 208 -14.65 -18.83 -8.81
C LYS A 208 -14.01 -19.98 -8.03
N LYS A 209 -12.93 -20.56 -8.57
CA LYS A 209 -12.20 -21.65 -7.91
C LYS A 209 -11.40 -21.16 -6.70
N LYS A 210 -10.79 -19.98 -6.81
CA LYS A 210 -9.88 -19.44 -5.77
C LYS A 210 -10.65 -18.87 -4.59
N TYR A 211 -11.71 -18.11 -4.82
CA TYR A 211 -12.41 -17.34 -3.80
C TYR A 211 -13.74 -17.99 -3.39
N VAL A 212 -13.68 -19.28 -3.03
CA VAL A 212 -14.88 -20.09 -2.72
C VAL A 212 -15.71 -19.54 -1.56
N ASN A 213 -15.09 -18.79 -0.65
CA ASN A 213 -15.75 -18.16 0.50
C ASN A 213 -16.23 -16.72 0.23
N ALA A 214 -16.00 -16.20 -0.96
CA ALA A 214 -16.48 -14.86 -1.32
C ALA A 214 -17.99 -14.86 -1.54
N MET A 215 -18.67 -13.80 -1.09
CA MET A 215 -20.11 -13.61 -1.29
C MET A 215 -20.49 -13.70 -2.77
N LEU A 216 -19.68 -13.12 -3.66
CA LEU A 216 -19.86 -13.16 -5.12
C LEU A 216 -19.93 -14.59 -5.67
N VAL A 217 -19.15 -15.52 -5.10
CA VAL A 217 -19.13 -16.94 -5.51
C VAL A 217 -20.26 -17.71 -4.84
N GLN A 218 -20.47 -17.54 -3.55
CA GLN A 218 -21.51 -18.25 -2.81
C GLN A 218 -22.94 -17.90 -3.25
N SER A 219 -23.16 -16.66 -3.66
CA SER A 219 -24.45 -16.23 -4.22
C SER A 219 -24.70 -16.70 -5.66
N GLY A 220 -23.68 -17.24 -6.32
CA GLY A 220 -23.73 -17.57 -7.74
C GLY A 220 -23.67 -16.34 -8.67
N GLU A 221 -23.38 -15.14 -8.15
CA GLU A 221 -23.30 -13.94 -8.97
C GLU A 221 -22.18 -14.02 -10.00
N ILE A 222 -21.06 -14.64 -9.67
CA ILE A 222 -19.91 -14.83 -10.57
C ILE A 222 -20.32 -15.63 -11.83
N ASP A 223 -21.34 -16.49 -11.75
CA ASP A 223 -21.77 -17.30 -12.89
C ASP A 223 -22.37 -16.47 -14.01
N LYS A 224 -22.95 -15.29 -13.71
CA LYS A 224 -23.44 -14.34 -14.71
C LYS A 224 -22.30 -13.80 -15.58
N TYR A 225 -21.14 -13.52 -14.96
CA TYR A 225 -19.94 -13.05 -15.69
C TYR A 225 -19.34 -14.18 -16.55
N ILE A 226 -19.28 -15.40 -16.01
CA ILE A 226 -18.83 -16.59 -16.72
C ILE A 226 -19.73 -16.86 -17.95
N GLU A 227 -21.06 -16.86 -17.78
CA GLU A 227 -22.02 -17.07 -18.86
C GLU A 227 -21.90 -15.97 -19.94
N ARG A 228 -21.81 -14.71 -19.52
CA ARG A 228 -21.66 -13.57 -20.46
C ARG A 228 -20.39 -13.67 -21.30
N ALA A 229 -19.27 -14.07 -20.71
CA ALA A 229 -18.00 -14.22 -21.41
C ALA A 229 -17.95 -15.48 -22.28
N SER A 230 -18.81 -16.48 -22.02
CA SER A 230 -18.87 -17.74 -22.78
C SER A 230 -19.68 -17.63 -24.09
N ASN A 231 -20.51 -16.60 -24.23
CA ASN A 231 -21.36 -16.32 -25.39
C ASN A 231 -20.75 -15.19 -26.27
#